data_c99c15edb38016bee222e47d3275a6ab
#
_entry.id   c99c15edb38016bee222e47d3275a6ab
#
_cell.length_a   1.000
_cell.length_b   1.000
_cell.length_c   1.000
_cell.angle_alpha   90.00
_cell.angle_beta   90.00
_cell.angle_gamma   90.00
#
_symmetry.space_group_name_H-M   'P 1'
#
loop_
_entity.id
_entity.type
_entity.pdbx_description
1 polymer ?
#
loop_
_entity_poly.entity_id
_entity_poly.type
_entity_poly.pdbx_seq_one_letter_code
_entity_poly.pdbx_strand_id
1 'polypeptide(L)'
;MEDRWGNVTRDLKDLVFKLQISTEGKVLPKGGSGDYTINVSLEAPDGPILQSNISHVTVFSDLVIPKILFGDLHVHSDDTVGTENSVYNFSYGREIAGLDVLGYTANDFQITKERWDATTQLIRTLNEPGKFVIYPGTEWCGNSAAGGDHNVVFLDDSEESPATFPYDRQGNLARSFEWSEHGPKDLVPGAWPLDEVYAIYAQEADRHLLIPHVGGRRCNLAWHHPRLERLVEIGSAWGQFEWLLQDAVQRGWKLGVCANSDEHRGRCGGGVSSTAVFGTRGGLTGIIASRLDRAAVASSLRSRHTFATTGQRLVGLISTRTAKGDIAVQGDKIDVSPTEALDLEYHFLGERGFSSIEAFDGSGLLWRRHFWSESEEHTTAATAKKKVLRVTWGGARLYDRYREAIWDGQITLSQDAVVERIQPFGGLEDNPEDVFTSKTSGDFDGVNVYLQSDKTPSTVSIRGSLGGYVKVGDTLAGNPHKPQPNLEFKATWEELAASDGKSIEIRGGAGLFVRVEAVPDIELPRRVKGTFSLPAEPGKACSVYFVGREWSGAKVVTSPLFINYT
;
A
#
# COMPACT_ATOMS: atom_id res chain seq x y z
N MET A 1 -10.09 -21.83 -4.80
CA MET A 1 -9.70 -21.65 -3.38
C MET A 1 -8.19 -21.61 -3.30
N GLU A 2 -7.67 -20.82 -2.44
CA GLU A 2 -6.24 -20.66 -2.20
C GLU A 2 -5.93 -21.13 -0.78
N ASP A 3 -4.88 -21.91 -0.61
CA ASP A 3 -4.41 -22.33 0.71
C ASP A 3 -3.50 -21.24 1.34
N ARG A 4 -3.07 -21.43 2.59
CA ARG A 4 -2.20 -20.50 3.31
C ARG A 4 -0.82 -20.27 2.66
N TRP A 5 -0.43 -21.12 1.70
CA TRP A 5 0.78 -20.96 0.91
C TRP A 5 0.49 -20.41 -0.49
N GLY A 6 -0.78 -20.06 -0.76
CA GLY A 6 -1.20 -19.47 -2.00
C GLY A 6 -1.39 -20.45 -3.15
N ASN A 7 -1.54 -21.76 -2.87
CA ASN A 7 -1.88 -22.70 -3.90
C ASN A 7 -3.36 -22.62 -4.25
N VAL A 8 -3.67 -22.48 -5.53
CA VAL A 8 -5.06 -22.41 -6.01
C VAL A 8 -5.54 -23.77 -6.44
N THR A 9 -6.62 -24.24 -5.82
CA THR A 9 -7.30 -25.48 -6.23
C THR A 9 -8.33 -25.15 -7.30
N ARG A 10 -8.19 -25.76 -8.48
CA ARG A 10 -9.06 -25.53 -9.66
C ARG A 10 -10.17 -26.57 -9.82
N ASP A 11 -10.07 -27.71 -9.16
CA ASP A 11 -11.06 -28.80 -9.26
C ASP A 11 -12.00 -28.78 -8.06
N LEU A 12 -13.14 -28.14 -8.26
CA LEU A 12 -14.15 -27.86 -7.22
C LEU A 12 -15.51 -28.50 -7.56
N LYS A 13 -15.56 -29.47 -8.47
CA LYS A 13 -16.82 -29.95 -9.06
C LYS A 13 -17.78 -30.59 -8.05
N ASP A 14 -17.25 -31.14 -6.94
CA ASP A 14 -18.05 -31.88 -5.94
C ASP A 14 -18.15 -31.14 -4.61
N LEU A 15 -17.80 -29.83 -4.56
CA LEU A 15 -17.77 -29.06 -3.34
C LEU A 15 -19.03 -28.19 -3.21
N VAL A 16 -19.67 -28.23 -2.07
CA VAL A 16 -20.84 -27.40 -1.75
C VAL A 16 -20.38 -26.22 -0.91
N PHE A 17 -20.55 -25.02 -1.44
CA PHE A 17 -20.30 -23.78 -0.70
C PHE A 17 -21.52 -23.40 0.12
N LYS A 18 -21.34 -23.20 1.42
CA LYS A 18 -22.33 -22.57 2.27
C LYS A 18 -21.85 -21.19 2.71
N LEU A 19 -22.59 -20.18 2.31
CA LEU A 19 -22.38 -18.81 2.77
C LEU A 19 -23.25 -18.56 3.99
N GLN A 20 -22.64 -18.32 5.13
CA GLN A 20 -23.34 -17.85 6.33
C GLN A 20 -22.96 -16.39 6.57
N ILE A 21 -23.97 -15.53 6.61
CA ILE A 21 -23.84 -14.15 7.04
C ILE A 21 -24.44 -14.07 8.44
N SER A 22 -23.61 -13.80 9.44
CA SER A 22 -24.04 -13.62 10.81
C SER A 22 -23.81 -12.18 11.26
N THR A 23 -24.69 -11.71 12.12
CA THR A 23 -24.53 -10.45 12.84
C THR A 23 -24.12 -10.78 14.27
N GLU A 24 -23.00 -10.30 14.73
CA GLU A 24 -22.60 -10.47 16.13
C GLU A 24 -23.58 -9.70 17.03
N GLY A 25 -24.55 -10.43 17.61
CA GLY A 25 -25.39 -9.97 18.71
C GLY A 25 -26.43 -8.90 18.44
N LYS A 26 -26.57 -8.40 17.21
CA LYS A 26 -27.62 -7.42 16.86
C LYS A 26 -28.39 -7.85 15.61
N VAL A 27 -29.69 -8.08 15.78
CA VAL A 27 -30.61 -8.19 14.65
C VAL A 27 -30.78 -6.78 14.08
N LEU A 28 -30.19 -6.54 12.89
CA LEU A 28 -30.39 -5.26 12.20
C LEU A 28 -31.76 -5.24 11.54
N PRO A 29 -32.54 -4.16 11.70
CA PRO A 29 -33.71 -3.91 10.87
C PRO A 29 -33.27 -3.87 9.40
N LYS A 30 -34.12 -4.30 8.46
CA LYS A 30 -33.86 -4.17 7.02
C LYS A 30 -33.47 -2.74 6.70
N GLY A 31 -32.21 -2.54 6.21
CA GLY A 31 -31.66 -1.24 5.87
C GLY A 31 -30.95 -0.48 7.01
N GLY A 32 -30.66 -1.14 8.15
CA GLY A 32 -29.92 -0.52 9.25
C GLY A 32 -28.40 -0.56 9.08
N SER A 33 -27.71 0.35 9.79
CA SER A 33 -26.26 0.31 9.94
C SER A 33 -25.84 -0.82 10.88
N GLY A 34 -24.67 -1.44 10.64
CA GLY A 34 -24.10 -2.44 11.54
C GLY A 34 -22.93 -3.20 10.96
N ASP A 35 -22.33 -3.99 11.83
CA ASP A 35 -21.24 -4.87 11.50
C ASP A 35 -21.77 -6.26 11.16
N TYR A 36 -21.30 -6.78 10.04
CA TYR A 36 -21.62 -8.11 9.56
C TYR A 36 -20.35 -8.95 9.50
N THR A 37 -20.49 -10.19 9.89
CA THR A 37 -19.43 -11.20 9.72
C THR A 37 -19.85 -12.15 8.62
N ILE A 38 -19.00 -12.32 7.62
CA ILE A 38 -19.21 -13.26 6.53
C ILE A 38 -18.32 -14.47 6.78
N ASN A 39 -18.95 -15.61 7.05
CA ASN A 39 -18.30 -16.90 7.13
C ASN A 39 -18.62 -17.70 5.87
N VAL A 40 -17.60 -18.21 5.20
CA VAL A 40 -17.76 -19.16 4.11
C VAL A 40 -17.29 -20.51 4.60
N SER A 41 -18.16 -21.52 4.64
CA SER A 41 -17.78 -22.89 4.89
C SER A 41 -17.86 -23.69 3.61
N LEU A 42 -16.94 -24.62 3.45
CA LEU A 42 -16.88 -25.57 2.37
C LEU A 42 -17.09 -26.95 2.95
N GLU A 43 -18.14 -27.63 2.51
CA GLU A 43 -18.42 -29.02 2.88
C GLU A 43 -18.06 -29.93 1.71
N ALA A 44 -17.11 -30.84 1.92
CA ALA A 44 -16.91 -31.98 1.01
C ALA A 44 -17.85 -33.13 1.41
N PRO A 45 -18.34 -33.94 0.45
CA PRO A 45 -19.26 -35.05 0.75
C PRO A 45 -18.77 -36.03 1.82
N ASP A 46 -17.46 -36.23 1.92
CA ASP A 46 -16.82 -37.14 2.87
C ASP A 46 -15.58 -36.53 3.57
N GLY A 47 -15.49 -35.20 3.63
CA GLY A 47 -14.32 -34.50 4.13
C GLY A 47 -14.60 -33.53 5.27
N PRO A 48 -13.54 -32.96 5.88
CA PRO A 48 -13.68 -31.97 6.92
C PRO A 48 -14.31 -30.68 6.37
N ILE A 49 -15.10 -30.03 7.21
CA ILE A 49 -15.59 -28.68 6.92
C ILE A 49 -14.39 -27.74 6.96
N LEU A 50 -14.08 -27.11 5.82
CA LEU A 50 -13.10 -26.02 5.75
C LEU A 50 -13.84 -24.70 5.95
N GLN A 51 -13.38 -23.92 6.90
CA GLN A 51 -13.89 -22.56 7.11
C GLN A 51 -12.93 -21.54 6.51
N SER A 52 -13.47 -20.53 5.84
CA SER A 52 -12.68 -19.39 5.42
C SER A 52 -12.31 -18.50 6.61
N ASN A 53 -11.34 -17.64 6.42
CA ASN A 53 -11.15 -16.50 7.29
C ASN A 53 -12.44 -15.67 7.36
N ILE A 54 -12.74 -15.16 8.55
CA ILE A 54 -13.91 -14.32 8.79
C ILE A 54 -13.69 -12.98 8.10
N SER A 55 -14.55 -12.65 7.13
CA SER A 55 -14.59 -11.32 6.54
C SER A 55 -15.59 -10.45 7.29
N HIS A 56 -15.16 -9.24 7.65
CA HIS A 56 -16.01 -8.26 8.31
C HIS A 56 -16.47 -7.22 7.29
N VAL A 57 -17.77 -6.92 7.28
CA VAL A 57 -18.37 -5.87 6.46
C VAL A 57 -19.13 -4.94 7.37
N THR A 58 -18.80 -3.66 7.34
CA THR A 58 -19.54 -2.62 8.07
C THR A 58 -20.42 -1.84 7.11
N VAL A 59 -21.71 -1.76 7.43
CA VAL A 59 -22.71 -1.02 6.68
C VAL A 59 -23.10 0.24 7.45
N PHE A 60 -23.01 1.39 6.82
CA PHE A 60 -23.47 2.67 7.35
C PHE A 60 -24.64 3.18 6.51
N SER A 61 -25.82 3.33 7.08
CA SER A 61 -27.01 3.85 6.39
C SER A 61 -26.90 5.33 6.02
N ASP A 62 -26.03 6.08 6.70
CA ASP A 62 -25.76 7.50 6.52
C ASP A 62 -24.45 7.80 5.76
N LEU A 63 -23.87 6.77 5.13
CA LEU A 63 -22.61 6.92 4.41
C LEU A 63 -22.82 7.68 3.11
N VAL A 64 -22.30 8.90 3.06
CA VAL A 64 -22.24 9.72 1.84
C VAL A 64 -20.77 9.91 1.48
N ILE A 65 -20.31 9.17 0.49
CA ILE A 65 -18.97 9.25 -0.09
C ILE A 65 -19.06 9.21 -1.62
N PRO A 66 -18.07 9.74 -2.34
CA PRO A 66 -17.98 9.53 -3.78
C PRO A 66 -17.84 8.04 -4.10
N LYS A 67 -18.09 7.68 -5.35
CA LYS A 67 -17.84 6.30 -5.81
C LYS A 67 -16.34 6.03 -5.77
N ILE A 68 -15.96 4.96 -5.10
CA ILE A 68 -14.59 4.47 -5.00
C ILE A 68 -14.47 3.19 -5.82
N LEU A 69 -13.42 3.12 -6.62
CA LEU A 69 -13.00 1.93 -7.36
C LEU A 69 -11.65 1.49 -6.81
N PHE A 70 -11.42 0.17 -6.77
CA PHE A 70 -10.13 -0.37 -6.38
C PHE A 70 -9.42 -0.98 -7.58
N GLY A 71 -8.16 -0.59 -7.75
CA GLY A 71 -7.34 -1.01 -8.87
C GLY A 71 -5.95 -1.46 -8.47
N ASP A 72 -5.35 -2.23 -9.37
CA ASP A 72 -3.96 -2.64 -9.35
C ASP A 72 -3.36 -2.30 -10.71
N LEU A 73 -2.45 -1.34 -10.76
CA LEU A 73 -1.92 -0.79 -12.01
C LEU A 73 -0.52 -1.35 -12.35
N HIS A 74 -0.08 -2.40 -11.65
CA HIS A 74 1.25 -2.96 -11.83
C HIS A 74 1.22 -4.49 -11.68
N VAL A 75 1.16 -5.18 -12.82
CA VAL A 75 1.01 -6.64 -12.89
C VAL A 75 1.83 -7.23 -14.04
N HIS A 76 2.49 -8.36 -13.78
CA HIS A 76 3.29 -9.11 -14.73
C HIS A 76 2.67 -10.46 -15.09
N SER A 77 3.03 -10.99 -16.26
CA SER A 77 2.66 -12.33 -16.71
C SER A 77 3.87 -13.07 -17.31
N ASP A 78 3.64 -14.28 -17.82
CA ASP A 78 4.65 -15.07 -18.55
C ASP A 78 5.02 -14.47 -19.92
N ASP A 79 4.38 -13.39 -20.34
CA ASP A 79 4.85 -12.59 -21.47
C ASP A 79 6.27 -12.05 -21.23
N THR A 80 6.62 -11.82 -19.94
CA THR A 80 7.93 -11.33 -19.52
C THR A 80 8.47 -12.11 -18.32
N VAL A 81 8.48 -11.52 -17.13
CA VAL A 81 9.13 -12.10 -15.93
C VAL A 81 8.16 -12.80 -14.97
N GLY A 82 6.87 -12.74 -15.22
CA GLY A 82 5.86 -13.44 -14.41
C GLY A 82 5.79 -14.94 -14.72
N THR A 83 5.07 -15.69 -13.91
CA THR A 83 4.96 -17.16 -14.01
C THR A 83 3.65 -17.65 -14.57
N GLU A 84 2.59 -16.85 -14.52
CA GLU A 84 1.27 -17.19 -15.01
C GLU A 84 0.93 -16.39 -16.27
N ASN A 85 0.15 -16.99 -17.18
CA ASN A 85 -0.23 -16.30 -18.41
C ASN A 85 -1.21 -15.15 -18.19
N SER A 86 -1.29 -14.25 -19.17
CA SER A 86 -2.13 -13.06 -19.08
C SER A 86 -3.62 -13.37 -18.91
N VAL A 87 -4.14 -14.49 -19.48
CA VAL A 87 -5.53 -14.90 -19.28
C VAL A 87 -5.81 -15.24 -17.83
N TYR A 88 -4.92 -15.99 -17.19
CA TYR A 88 -5.04 -16.33 -15.77
C TYR A 88 -4.97 -15.07 -14.89
N ASN A 89 -3.96 -14.22 -15.12
CA ASN A 89 -3.76 -12.98 -14.36
C ASN A 89 -5.00 -12.07 -14.39
N PHE A 90 -5.52 -11.82 -15.58
CA PHE A 90 -6.67 -10.90 -15.75
C PHE A 90 -7.95 -11.52 -15.17
N SER A 91 -8.14 -12.83 -15.33
CA SER A 91 -9.26 -13.54 -14.72
C SER A 91 -9.15 -13.55 -13.19
N TYR A 92 -7.95 -13.74 -12.62
CA TYR A 92 -7.74 -13.66 -11.18
C TYR A 92 -8.08 -12.27 -10.64
N GLY A 93 -7.59 -11.21 -11.28
CA GLY A 93 -7.88 -9.82 -10.90
C GLY A 93 -9.39 -9.53 -10.89
N ARG A 94 -10.10 -9.96 -11.93
CA ARG A 94 -11.53 -9.77 -12.08
C ARG A 94 -12.36 -10.64 -11.13
N GLU A 95 -12.14 -11.97 -11.12
CA GLU A 95 -13.06 -12.93 -10.52
C GLU A 95 -12.68 -13.32 -9.08
N ILE A 96 -11.39 -13.28 -8.73
CA ILE A 96 -10.89 -13.70 -7.41
C ILE A 96 -10.57 -12.48 -6.55
N ALA A 97 -9.70 -11.59 -7.03
CA ALA A 97 -9.36 -10.38 -6.31
C ALA A 97 -10.50 -9.34 -6.31
N GLY A 98 -11.45 -9.45 -7.25
CA GLY A 98 -12.60 -8.55 -7.35
C GLY A 98 -12.18 -7.10 -7.58
N LEU A 99 -11.20 -6.88 -8.45
CA LEU A 99 -10.76 -5.55 -8.83
C LEU A 99 -11.77 -4.88 -9.77
N ASP A 100 -11.90 -3.58 -9.64
CA ASP A 100 -12.62 -2.75 -10.60
C ASP A 100 -11.72 -2.37 -11.78
N VAL A 101 -10.42 -2.13 -11.50
CA VAL A 101 -9.44 -1.62 -12.47
C VAL A 101 -8.18 -2.46 -12.43
N LEU A 102 -7.64 -2.80 -13.59
CA LEU A 102 -6.35 -3.47 -13.74
C LEU A 102 -5.48 -2.72 -14.77
N GLY A 103 -4.20 -2.57 -14.47
CA GLY A 103 -3.19 -2.10 -15.40
C GLY A 103 -2.15 -3.19 -15.64
N TYR A 104 -2.04 -3.67 -16.87
CA TYR A 104 -1.00 -4.63 -17.24
C TYR A 104 0.27 -3.88 -17.61
N THR A 105 1.40 -4.22 -16.97
CA THR A 105 2.67 -3.52 -17.13
C THR A 105 3.83 -4.49 -17.31
N ALA A 106 3.77 -5.30 -18.37
CA ALA A 106 4.86 -6.21 -18.72
C ALA A 106 6.17 -5.43 -18.96
N ASN A 107 7.31 -6.01 -18.52
CA ASN A 107 8.62 -5.42 -18.77
C ASN A 107 8.86 -5.25 -20.28
N ASP A 108 9.13 -4.04 -20.71
CA ASP A 108 9.19 -3.68 -22.12
C ASP A 108 10.35 -4.34 -22.88
N PHE A 109 11.46 -4.66 -22.21
CA PHE A 109 12.64 -5.27 -22.83
C PHE A 109 12.43 -6.70 -23.35
N GLN A 110 11.37 -7.40 -22.91
CA GLN A 110 11.04 -8.76 -23.37
C GLN A 110 9.81 -8.84 -24.27
N ILE A 111 9.03 -7.78 -24.37
CA ILE A 111 7.80 -7.78 -25.17
C ILE A 111 8.15 -7.81 -26.67
N THR A 112 7.58 -8.77 -27.39
CA THR A 112 7.58 -8.80 -28.87
C THR A 112 6.30 -8.16 -29.40
N LYS A 113 6.31 -7.80 -30.69
CA LYS A 113 5.11 -7.26 -31.32
C LYS A 113 3.93 -8.26 -31.25
N GLU A 114 4.19 -9.52 -31.48
CA GLU A 114 3.18 -10.59 -31.45
C GLU A 114 2.56 -10.72 -30.07
N ARG A 115 3.37 -10.68 -28.99
CA ARG A 115 2.89 -10.72 -27.60
C ARG A 115 2.07 -9.48 -27.27
N TRP A 116 2.56 -8.30 -27.66
CA TRP A 116 1.83 -7.05 -27.47
C TRP A 116 0.46 -7.07 -28.14
N ASP A 117 0.41 -7.45 -29.42
CA ASP A 117 -0.83 -7.53 -30.19
C ASP A 117 -1.82 -8.52 -29.56
N ALA A 118 -1.35 -9.70 -29.15
CA ALA A 118 -2.18 -10.71 -28.49
C ALA A 118 -2.73 -10.22 -27.13
N THR A 119 -1.87 -9.64 -26.30
CA THR A 119 -2.25 -9.16 -24.97
C THR A 119 -3.16 -7.96 -25.03
N THR A 120 -2.93 -6.99 -25.93
CA THR A 120 -3.85 -5.86 -26.12
C THR A 120 -5.20 -6.29 -26.67
N GLN A 121 -5.24 -7.28 -27.56
CA GLN A 121 -6.50 -7.88 -28.03
C GLN A 121 -7.26 -8.56 -26.88
N LEU A 122 -6.58 -9.30 -26.02
CA LEU A 122 -7.18 -9.90 -24.83
C LEU A 122 -7.73 -8.83 -23.87
N ILE A 123 -6.97 -7.76 -23.65
CA ILE A 123 -7.37 -6.61 -22.83
C ILE A 123 -8.65 -5.96 -23.37
N ARG A 124 -8.74 -5.75 -24.69
CA ARG A 124 -9.97 -5.20 -25.32
C ARG A 124 -11.17 -6.12 -25.12
N THR A 125 -10.95 -7.43 -25.21
CA THR A 125 -12.00 -8.44 -25.02
C THR A 125 -12.53 -8.49 -23.60
N LEU A 126 -11.66 -8.31 -22.60
CA LEU A 126 -12.00 -8.39 -21.18
C LEU A 126 -12.46 -7.06 -20.59
N ASN A 127 -12.17 -5.94 -21.25
CA ASN A 127 -12.59 -4.63 -20.78
C ASN A 127 -14.11 -4.49 -20.93
N GLU A 128 -14.81 -4.44 -19.81
CA GLU A 128 -16.28 -4.36 -19.75
C GLU A 128 -16.70 -3.15 -18.90
N PRO A 129 -17.07 -2.02 -19.54
CA PRO A 129 -17.50 -0.82 -18.82
C PRO A 129 -18.65 -1.14 -17.83
N GLY A 130 -18.53 -0.63 -16.62
CA GLY A 130 -19.46 -0.90 -15.52
C GLY A 130 -19.16 -2.14 -14.70
N LYS A 131 -18.22 -3.01 -15.13
CA LYS A 131 -17.85 -4.22 -14.41
C LYS A 131 -16.36 -4.35 -14.16
N PHE A 132 -15.53 -4.16 -15.19
CA PHE A 132 -14.09 -4.31 -15.12
C PHE A 132 -13.40 -3.47 -16.18
N VAL A 133 -12.51 -2.59 -15.76
CA VAL A 133 -11.70 -1.76 -16.66
C VAL A 133 -10.26 -2.25 -16.64
N ILE A 134 -9.68 -2.47 -17.81
CA ILE A 134 -8.29 -2.92 -17.92
C ILE A 134 -7.55 -2.05 -18.94
N TYR A 135 -6.32 -1.65 -18.57
CA TYR A 135 -5.42 -0.86 -19.40
C TYR A 135 -4.22 -1.69 -19.85
N PRO A 136 -3.81 -1.56 -21.13
CA PRO A 136 -2.50 -2.02 -21.55
C PRO A 136 -1.42 -1.09 -21.03
N GLY A 137 -0.22 -1.64 -20.85
CA GLY A 137 0.93 -0.88 -20.41
C GLY A 137 2.20 -1.69 -20.45
N THR A 138 3.30 -1.05 -20.06
CA THR A 138 4.61 -1.67 -19.95
C THR A 138 5.34 -1.13 -18.73
N GLU A 139 6.29 -1.91 -18.21
CA GLU A 139 7.26 -1.41 -17.26
C GLU A 139 8.55 -1.06 -18.00
N TRP A 140 8.90 0.23 -18.00
CA TRP A 140 10.21 0.68 -18.43
C TRP A 140 11.22 0.52 -17.30
N CYS A 141 12.22 -0.33 -17.52
CA CYS A 141 13.19 -0.75 -16.51
C CYS A 141 14.53 -0.02 -16.70
N GLY A 142 14.61 1.22 -16.29
CA GLY A 142 15.82 2.03 -16.40
C GLY A 142 16.77 1.85 -15.23
N ASN A 143 18.08 2.03 -15.48
CA ASN A 143 19.06 2.16 -14.40
C ASN A 143 18.68 3.35 -13.49
N SER A 144 18.87 3.24 -12.17
CA SER A 144 18.51 4.31 -11.22
C SER A 144 19.21 5.65 -11.50
N ALA A 145 20.42 5.64 -12.04
CA ALA A 145 21.12 6.87 -12.44
C ALA A 145 20.49 7.53 -13.68
N ALA A 146 19.79 6.75 -14.51
CA ALA A 146 19.12 7.19 -15.74
C ALA A 146 17.61 7.37 -15.58
N GLY A 147 17.07 7.31 -14.38
CA GLY A 147 15.66 7.53 -14.06
C GLY A 147 15.04 6.45 -13.20
N GLY A 148 15.52 5.20 -13.27
CA GLY A 148 14.93 4.06 -12.54
C GLY A 148 13.63 3.56 -13.15
N ASP A 149 12.96 2.64 -12.47
CA ASP A 149 11.79 1.95 -12.99
C ASP A 149 10.54 2.85 -13.06
N HIS A 150 9.79 2.72 -14.16
CA HIS A 150 8.56 3.45 -14.41
C HIS A 150 7.53 2.57 -15.10
N ASN A 151 6.34 2.46 -14.52
CA ASN A 151 5.20 1.93 -15.26
C ASN A 151 4.70 2.93 -16.29
N VAL A 152 4.40 2.47 -17.47
CA VAL A 152 3.78 3.25 -18.54
C VAL A 152 2.40 2.65 -18.80
N VAL A 153 1.36 3.34 -18.38
CA VAL A 153 -0.03 2.94 -18.60
C VAL A 153 -0.59 3.68 -19.81
N PHE A 154 -1.12 2.95 -20.78
CA PHE A 154 -1.78 3.49 -21.96
C PHE A 154 -3.25 3.73 -21.63
N LEU A 155 -3.62 4.98 -21.38
CA LEU A 155 -4.95 5.37 -20.89
C LEU A 155 -6.04 5.31 -21.98
N ASP A 156 -5.63 5.29 -23.25
CA ASP A 156 -6.51 5.14 -24.40
C ASP A 156 -6.05 3.95 -25.24
N ASP A 157 -7.00 3.07 -25.53
CA ASP A 157 -6.81 1.91 -26.40
C ASP A 157 -8.16 1.51 -26.98
N SER A 158 -8.39 1.89 -28.22
CA SER A 158 -9.58 1.55 -28.99
C SER A 158 -9.18 0.98 -30.36
N GLU A 159 -10.14 0.52 -31.14
CA GLU A 159 -9.89 0.08 -32.53
C GLU A 159 -9.45 1.26 -33.43
N GLU A 160 -10.01 2.44 -33.18
CA GLU A 160 -9.67 3.65 -33.90
C GLU A 160 -8.36 4.28 -33.46
N SER A 161 -7.98 4.04 -32.22
CA SER A 161 -6.78 4.61 -31.58
C SER A 161 -6.10 3.56 -30.70
N PRO A 162 -5.50 2.53 -31.30
CA PRO A 162 -4.90 1.42 -30.57
C PRO A 162 -3.67 1.87 -29.79
N ALA A 163 -3.47 1.27 -28.60
CA ALA A 163 -2.23 1.39 -27.88
C ALA A 163 -1.10 0.73 -28.68
N THR A 164 -0.08 1.50 -29.01
CA THR A 164 1.07 1.03 -29.78
C THR A 164 2.36 1.28 -29.03
N PHE A 165 3.30 0.36 -29.17
CA PHE A 165 4.64 0.61 -28.70
C PHE A 165 5.24 1.82 -29.40
N PRO A 166 5.82 2.77 -28.66
CA PRO A 166 6.51 3.89 -29.27
C PRO A 166 7.83 3.44 -29.88
N TYR A 167 8.20 4.13 -30.96
CA TYR A 167 9.48 3.98 -31.61
C TYR A 167 10.35 5.22 -31.38
N ASP A 168 11.65 5.02 -31.24
CA ASP A 168 12.60 6.12 -31.24
C ASP A 168 12.66 6.82 -32.62
N ARG A 169 13.44 7.90 -32.72
CA ARG A 169 13.57 8.67 -33.96
C ARG A 169 14.18 7.88 -35.11
N GLN A 170 14.85 6.77 -34.82
CA GLN A 170 15.47 5.87 -35.78
C GLN A 170 14.55 4.73 -36.22
N GLY A 171 13.36 4.63 -35.63
CA GLY A 171 12.38 3.58 -35.91
C GLY A 171 12.61 2.28 -35.12
N ASN A 172 13.44 2.31 -34.06
CA ASN A 172 13.59 1.20 -33.15
C ASN A 172 12.55 1.28 -32.02
N LEU A 173 12.16 0.12 -31.45
CA LEU A 173 11.32 0.10 -30.27
C LEU A 173 11.99 0.83 -29.11
N ALA A 174 11.26 1.72 -28.46
CA ALA A 174 11.70 2.37 -27.24
C ALA A 174 11.66 1.38 -26.07
N ARG A 175 12.73 0.70 -25.84
CA ARG A 175 12.89 -0.33 -24.81
C ARG A 175 13.85 0.13 -23.73
N SER A 176 13.61 -0.37 -22.53
CA SER A 176 14.57 -0.28 -21.44
C SER A 176 15.74 -1.24 -21.61
N PHE A 177 16.71 -1.10 -20.74
CA PHE A 177 17.81 -2.04 -20.64
C PHE A 177 17.36 -3.39 -20.08
N GLU A 178 18.11 -4.43 -20.46
CA GLU A 178 18.08 -5.67 -19.71
C GLU A 178 18.38 -5.44 -18.22
N TRP A 179 17.94 -6.35 -17.45
CA TRP A 179 17.96 -6.53 -16.00
C TRP A 179 19.30 -6.35 -15.28
N SER A 180 20.22 -5.65 -15.81
CA SER A 180 21.55 -5.43 -15.23
C SER A 180 21.63 -4.00 -14.70
N GLU A 181 21.87 -3.84 -13.42
CA GLU A 181 22.23 -2.54 -12.83
C GLU A 181 23.51 -1.97 -13.43
N HIS A 182 24.25 -2.78 -14.16
CA HIS A 182 25.47 -2.40 -14.84
C HIS A 182 25.24 -1.98 -16.31
N GLY A 183 23.99 -1.95 -16.75
CA GLY A 183 23.61 -1.68 -18.14
C GLY A 183 23.84 -2.88 -19.07
N PRO A 184 23.32 -2.84 -20.29
CA PRO A 184 23.57 -3.87 -21.29
C PRO A 184 25.03 -3.89 -21.68
N LYS A 185 25.55 -5.07 -21.96
CA LYS A 185 26.91 -5.21 -22.53
C LYS A 185 27.03 -4.57 -23.91
N ASP A 186 25.91 -4.59 -24.64
CA ASP A 186 25.76 -3.92 -25.93
C ASP A 186 24.62 -2.94 -25.82
N LEU A 187 24.77 -1.72 -26.30
CA LEU A 187 23.72 -0.71 -26.36
C LEU A 187 22.61 -1.23 -27.27
N VAL A 188 21.48 -1.61 -26.65
CA VAL A 188 20.27 -1.93 -27.39
C VAL A 188 19.65 -0.60 -27.83
N PRO A 189 19.31 -0.42 -29.11
CA PRO A 189 18.60 0.77 -29.55
C PRO A 189 17.29 0.91 -28.76
N GLY A 190 17.06 2.06 -28.14
CA GLY A 190 15.90 2.31 -27.32
C GLY A 190 15.97 3.66 -26.61
N ALA A 191 14.89 4.05 -25.97
CA ALA A 191 14.85 5.27 -25.20
C ALA A 191 15.62 5.10 -23.89
N TRP A 192 16.73 5.81 -23.79
CA TRP A 192 17.59 5.84 -22.61
C TRP A 192 18.50 7.08 -22.68
N PRO A 193 18.65 7.83 -21.64
CA PRO A 193 17.98 7.78 -20.33
C PRO A 193 16.50 8.22 -20.35
N LEU A 194 15.87 8.38 -19.20
CA LEU A 194 14.42 8.59 -19.03
C LEU A 194 13.90 9.84 -19.77
N ASP A 195 14.69 10.88 -19.98
CA ASP A 195 14.29 12.07 -20.75
C ASP A 195 13.96 11.73 -22.22
N GLU A 196 14.60 10.73 -22.82
CA GLU A 196 14.25 10.24 -24.16
C GLU A 196 12.91 9.50 -24.14
N VAL A 197 12.62 8.73 -23.08
CA VAL A 197 11.30 8.12 -22.84
C VAL A 197 10.23 9.20 -22.72
N TYR A 198 10.49 10.25 -21.94
CA TYR A 198 9.60 11.40 -21.85
C TYR A 198 9.36 12.06 -23.19
N ALA A 199 10.39 12.26 -23.99
CA ALA A 199 10.25 12.89 -25.30
C ALA A 199 9.36 12.09 -26.26
N ILE A 200 9.35 10.76 -26.14
CA ILE A 200 8.51 9.87 -26.94
C ILE A 200 7.03 9.96 -26.48
N TYR A 201 6.76 9.70 -25.20
CA TYR A 201 5.40 9.63 -24.67
C TYR A 201 4.74 11.01 -24.51
N ALA A 202 5.51 12.10 -24.39
CA ALA A 202 5.00 13.46 -24.28
C ALA A 202 4.36 13.99 -25.57
N GLN A 203 4.58 13.34 -26.71
CA GLN A 203 3.92 13.68 -27.96
C GLN A 203 2.40 13.52 -27.84
N GLU A 204 1.95 12.52 -27.08
CA GLU A 204 0.56 12.26 -26.74
C GLU A 204 0.38 12.09 -25.21
N ALA A 205 0.85 13.08 -24.45
CA ALA A 205 0.92 12.99 -22.99
C ALA A 205 -0.42 12.69 -22.31
N ASP A 206 -1.54 13.03 -22.93
CA ASP A 206 -2.86 12.80 -22.35
C ASP A 206 -3.31 11.33 -22.50
N ARG A 207 -2.68 10.58 -23.37
CA ARG A 207 -2.91 9.14 -23.59
C ARG A 207 -2.00 8.25 -22.73
N HIS A 208 -0.99 8.80 -22.09
CA HIS A 208 -0.01 8.06 -21.34
C HIS A 208 0.09 8.53 -19.88
N LEU A 209 0.32 7.62 -18.99
CA LEU A 209 0.62 7.88 -17.59
C LEU A 209 1.89 7.12 -17.22
N LEU A 210 2.92 7.86 -16.85
CA LEU A 210 4.15 7.28 -16.31
C LEU A 210 4.09 7.33 -14.78
N ILE A 211 4.43 6.20 -14.13
CA ILE A 211 4.38 6.07 -12.68
C ILE A 211 5.74 5.62 -12.19
N PRO A 212 6.56 6.54 -11.64
CA PRO A 212 7.81 6.17 -11.00
C PRO A 212 7.58 5.27 -9.78
N HIS A 213 8.41 4.24 -9.62
CA HIS A 213 8.28 3.29 -8.52
C HIS A 213 9.63 2.72 -8.05
N VAL A 214 9.59 1.91 -6.99
CA VAL A 214 10.72 1.11 -6.53
C VAL A 214 10.45 -0.34 -6.92
N GLY A 215 10.97 -0.74 -8.05
CA GLY A 215 10.97 -2.11 -8.53
C GLY A 215 12.33 -2.77 -8.36
N GLY A 216 12.80 -3.45 -9.39
CA GLY A 216 14.17 -3.97 -9.47
C GLY A 216 15.22 -2.87 -9.34
N ARG A 217 14.88 -1.65 -9.78
CA ARG A 217 15.71 -0.44 -9.68
C ARG A 217 14.85 0.68 -9.11
N ARG A 218 15.40 1.42 -8.18
CA ARG A 218 14.71 2.56 -7.57
C ARG A 218 14.55 3.68 -8.60
N CYS A 219 13.35 4.21 -8.75
CA CYS A 219 13.13 5.45 -9.50
C CYS A 219 13.95 6.60 -8.89
N ASN A 220 14.40 7.50 -9.75
CA ASN A 220 15.17 8.67 -9.36
C ASN A 220 14.31 9.92 -9.57
N LEU A 221 13.76 10.43 -8.49
CA LEU A 221 12.93 11.63 -8.51
C LEU A 221 13.71 12.93 -8.86
N ALA A 222 15.01 12.89 -9.21
CA ALA A 222 15.67 14.01 -9.89
C ALA A 222 15.15 14.20 -11.33
N TRP A 223 14.57 13.15 -11.91
CA TRP A 223 13.87 13.16 -13.18
C TRP A 223 12.37 13.35 -12.92
N HIS A 224 11.73 14.24 -13.66
CA HIS A 224 10.29 14.45 -13.54
C HIS A 224 9.70 15.12 -14.79
N HIS A 225 8.59 14.55 -15.27
CA HIS A 225 7.83 15.14 -16.37
C HIS A 225 6.39 15.46 -15.92
N PRO A 226 6.01 16.74 -15.72
CA PRO A 226 4.78 17.14 -15.01
C PRO A 226 3.48 16.78 -15.74
N ARG A 227 3.52 16.48 -17.05
CA ARG A 227 2.34 16.03 -17.80
C ARG A 227 2.21 14.51 -17.83
N LEU A 228 3.30 13.76 -17.87
CA LEU A 228 3.32 12.31 -17.92
C LEU A 228 3.20 11.70 -16.53
N GLU A 229 3.96 12.22 -15.57
CA GLU A 229 3.94 11.73 -14.20
C GLU A 229 2.91 12.47 -13.38
N ARG A 230 1.82 11.78 -13.08
CA ARG A 230 0.73 12.32 -12.26
C ARG A 230 0.63 11.62 -10.92
N LEU A 231 1.12 10.38 -10.84
CA LEU A 231 1.13 9.52 -9.66
C LEU A 231 2.55 9.04 -9.38
N VAL A 232 2.80 8.67 -8.13
CA VAL A 232 3.97 7.92 -7.68
C VAL A 232 3.51 6.67 -6.95
N GLU A 233 4.11 5.53 -7.22
CA GLU A 233 3.77 4.27 -6.54
C GLU A 233 4.54 4.16 -5.23
N ILE A 234 3.80 4.19 -4.11
CA ILE A 234 4.37 4.19 -2.76
C ILE A 234 4.31 2.82 -2.07
N GLY A 235 3.89 1.80 -2.76
CA GLY A 235 3.84 0.44 -2.22
C GLY A 235 3.63 -0.59 -3.31
N SER A 236 4.40 -1.68 -3.23
CA SER A 236 4.31 -2.85 -4.11
C SER A 236 4.79 -4.11 -3.38
N ALA A 237 4.89 -5.24 -4.08
CA ALA A 237 5.50 -6.45 -3.51
C ALA A 237 6.96 -6.27 -3.08
N TRP A 238 7.62 -5.22 -3.54
CA TRP A 238 8.97 -4.87 -3.14
C TRP A 238 9.05 -4.19 -1.78
N GLY A 239 8.00 -3.56 -1.30
CA GLY A 239 7.97 -2.88 -0.01
C GLY A 239 7.02 -1.69 0.05
N GLN A 240 7.12 -0.94 1.14
CA GLN A 240 6.35 0.28 1.36
C GLN A 240 7.28 1.49 1.33
N PHE A 241 6.95 2.48 0.51
CA PHE A 241 7.85 3.59 0.13
C PHE A 241 7.16 4.95 0.32
N GLU A 242 6.53 5.18 1.47
CA GLU A 242 5.88 6.47 1.79
C GLU A 242 6.84 7.66 1.62
N TRP A 243 8.14 7.42 1.81
CA TRP A 243 9.19 8.41 1.61
C TRP A 243 9.27 8.95 0.17
N LEU A 244 8.82 8.20 -0.85
CA LEU A 244 8.73 8.70 -2.23
C LEU A 244 7.73 9.86 -2.34
N LEU A 245 6.56 9.74 -1.71
CA LEU A 245 5.60 10.85 -1.67
C LEU A 245 6.19 12.04 -0.93
N GLN A 246 6.82 11.79 0.23
CA GLN A 246 7.45 12.86 1.02
C GLN A 246 8.53 13.60 0.22
N ASP A 247 9.39 12.87 -0.52
CA ASP A 247 10.41 13.47 -1.39
C ASP A 247 9.77 14.28 -2.53
N ALA A 248 8.72 13.77 -3.17
CA ALA A 248 7.99 14.50 -4.20
C ALA A 248 7.36 15.79 -3.67
N VAL A 249 6.74 15.76 -2.50
CA VAL A 249 6.14 16.91 -1.84
C VAL A 249 7.22 17.94 -1.45
N GLN A 250 8.36 17.50 -0.91
CA GLN A 250 9.49 18.39 -0.59
C GLN A 250 10.06 19.09 -1.81
N ARG A 251 10.07 18.43 -2.96
CA ARG A 251 10.47 19.03 -4.25
C ARG A 251 9.43 19.98 -4.84
N GLY A 252 8.24 20.05 -4.26
CA GLY A 252 7.12 20.83 -4.78
C GLY A 252 6.45 20.20 -6.01
N TRP A 253 6.68 18.91 -6.28
CA TRP A 253 6.07 18.22 -7.41
C TRP A 253 4.63 17.84 -7.14
N LYS A 254 3.81 17.94 -8.17
CA LYS A 254 2.37 17.74 -8.07
C LYS A 254 2.00 16.30 -8.41
N LEU A 255 2.49 15.35 -7.60
CA LEU A 255 2.20 13.93 -7.73
C LEU A 255 1.15 13.49 -6.70
N GLY A 256 0.18 12.72 -7.17
CA GLY A 256 -0.69 11.92 -6.30
C GLY A 256 -0.04 10.57 -6.00
N VAL A 257 -0.76 9.69 -5.31
CA VAL A 257 -0.27 8.37 -4.92
C VAL A 257 -1.06 7.25 -5.56
N CYS A 258 -0.35 6.15 -5.80
CA CYS A 258 -0.93 4.82 -5.99
C CYS A 258 -0.13 3.78 -5.20
N ALA A 259 -0.69 2.60 -5.02
CA ALA A 259 0.01 1.41 -4.57
C ALA A 259 -0.56 0.23 -5.34
N ASN A 260 0.29 -0.70 -5.72
CA ASN A 260 -0.06 -1.79 -6.60
C ASN A 260 0.58 -3.08 -6.11
N SER A 261 0.31 -4.21 -6.77
CA SER A 261 0.88 -5.47 -6.32
C SER A 261 2.28 -5.74 -6.84
N ASP A 262 2.60 -5.28 -8.04
CA ASP A 262 3.81 -5.71 -8.76
C ASP A 262 3.91 -7.26 -8.78
N GLU A 263 2.76 -7.90 -9.06
CA GLU A 263 2.60 -9.33 -8.85
C GLU A 263 3.15 -10.11 -10.04
N HIS A 264 3.99 -11.10 -9.72
CA HIS A 264 4.67 -11.94 -10.70
C HIS A 264 4.16 -13.39 -10.74
N ARG A 265 3.21 -13.77 -9.86
CA ARG A 265 2.67 -15.12 -9.75
C ARG A 265 1.18 -15.22 -10.11
N GLY A 266 0.64 -14.18 -10.74
CA GLY A 266 -0.75 -14.16 -11.19
C GLY A 266 -1.79 -13.84 -10.11
N ARG A 267 -1.39 -13.30 -8.95
CA ARG A 267 -2.26 -13.03 -7.81
C ARG A 267 -2.39 -11.53 -7.52
N CYS A 268 -2.67 -10.77 -8.55
CA CYS A 268 -2.85 -9.33 -8.46
C CYS A 268 -3.96 -8.93 -7.47
N GLY A 269 -4.03 -7.66 -7.12
CA GLY A 269 -5.04 -7.14 -6.19
C GLY A 269 -4.57 -7.06 -4.74
N GLY A 270 -3.32 -6.67 -4.52
CA GLY A 270 -2.72 -6.53 -3.21
C GLY A 270 -1.98 -7.78 -2.74
N GLY A 271 -2.06 -8.87 -3.50
CA GLY A 271 -1.36 -10.11 -3.20
C GLY A 271 -1.71 -10.72 -1.85
N VAL A 272 -0.94 -11.71 -1.45
CA VAL A 272 -1.02 -12.36 -0.13
C VAL A 272 0.30 -12.17 0.59
N SER A 273 0.27 -11.77 1.84
CA SER A 273 1.48 -11.65 2.68
C SER A 273 2.31 -12.93 2.63
N SER A 274 3.62 -12.79 2.56
CA SER A 274 4.60 -13.89 2.51
C SER A 274 4.56 -14.77 1.25
N THR A 275 3.62 -14.59 0.34
CA THR A 275 3.54 -15.36 -0.90
C THR A 275 4.01 -14.61 -2.14
N ALA A 276 4.10 -13.27 -2.07
CA ALA A 276 4.69 -12.48 -3.14
C ALA A 276 6.16 -12.88 -3.36
N VAL A 277 6.63 -12.77 -4.60
CA VAL A 277 8.00 -13.13 -4.97
C VAL A 277 9.03 -12.43 -4.08
N PHE A 278 8.73 -11.22 -3.67
CA PHE A 278 9.63 -10.35 -2.92
C PHE A 278 9.27 -10.21 -1.44
N GLY A 279 8.29 -10.96 -0.95
CA GLY A 279 7.99 -11.11 0.48
C GLY A 279 6.98 -10.13 1.06
N THR A 280 6.82 -8.96 0.47
CA THR A 280 5.88 -7.95 0.95
C THR A 280 4.52 -8.14 0.30
N ARG A 281 3.44 -7.98 1.06
CA ARG A 281 2.11 -7.84 0.48
C ARG A 281 2.08 -6.55 -0.35
N GLY A 282 1.60 -6.63 -1.59
CA GLY A 282 1.42 -5.47 -2.45
C GLY A 282 0.32 -4.53 -1.98
N GLY A 283 0.21 -3.39 -2.64
CA GLY A 283 -0.80 -2.38 -2.37
C GLY A 283 -2.03 -2.47 -3.27
N LEU A 284 -2.99 -1.58 -3.00
CA LEU A 284 -4.12 -1.26 -3.87
C LEU A 284 -4.25 0.24 -4.06
N THR A 285 -4.64 0.63 -5.26
CA THR A 285 -4.99 2.01 -5.58
C THR A 285 -6.48 2.21 -5.43
N GLY A 286 -6.90 3.11 -4.53
CA GLY A 286 -8.26 3.62 -4.50
C GLY A 286 -8.42 4.76 -5.50
N ILE A 287 -9.45 4.71 -6.34
CA ILE A 287 -9.69 5.67 -7.42
C ILE A 287 -11.07 6.30 -7.21
N ILE A 288 -11.11 7.61 -7.06
CA ILE A 288 -12.35 8.37 -6.92
C ILE A 288 -12.85 8.69 -8.33
N ALA A 289 -13.81 7.92 -8.82
CA ALA A 289 -14.33 8.08 -10.17
C ALA A 289 -15.86 7.99 -10.19
N SER A 290 -16.49 8.81 -11.02
CA SER A 290 -17.96 8.84 -11.13
C SER A 290 -18.53 7.57 -11.80
N ARG A 291 -17.76 6.94 -12.68
CA ARG A 291 -18.14 5.76 -13.45
C ARG A 291 -16.98 4.79 -13.55
N LEU A 292 -17.30 3.52 -13.77
CA LEU A 292 -16.34 2.47 -14.08
C LEU A 292 -16.25 2.31 -15.60
N ASP A 293 -15.55 3.24 -16.24
CA ASP A 293 -15.15 3.18 -17.65
C ASP A 293 -13.74 3.77 -17.82
N ARG A 294 -13.05 3.43 -18.91
CA ARG A 294 -11.67 3.86 -19.15
C ARG A 294 -11.52 5.38 -19.08
N ALA A 295 -12.44 6.14 -19.67
CA ALA A 295 -12.33 7.59 -19.73
C ALA A 295 -12.45 8.24 -18.34
N ALA A 296 -13.43 7.82 -17.54
CA ALA A 296 -13.63 8.33 -16.19
C ALA A 296 -12.48 7.94 -15.25
N VAL A 297 -12.00 6.70 -15.33
CA VAL A 297 -10.85 6.23 -14.55
C VAL A 297 -9.58 6.98 -14.98
N ALA A 298 -9.29 7.10 -16.27
CA ALA A 298 -8.15 7.85 -16.79
C ALA A 298 -8.15 9.31 -16.32
N SER A 299 -9.33 9.96 -16.36
CA SER A 299 -9.51 11.33 -15.85
C SER A 299 -9.14 11.42 -14.37
N SER A 300 -9.60 10.47 -13.54
CA SER A 300 -9.31 10.43 -12.11
C SER A 300 -7.82 10.19 -11.83
N LEU A 301 -7.18 9.26 -12.52
CA LEU A 301 -5.74 9.00 -12.40
C LEU A 301 -4.93 10.24 -12.76
N ARG A 302 -5.25 10.90 -13.88
CA ARG A 302 -4.58 12.13 -14.30
C ARG A 302 -4.84 13.31 -13.37
N SER A 303 -6.01 13.37 -12.76
CA SER A 303 -6.35 14.38 -11.76
C SER A 303 -5.80 14.05 -10.37
N ARG A 304 -5.17 12.88 -10.19
CA ARG A 304 -4.65 12.42 -8.88
C ARG A 304 -5.75 12.22 -7.83
N HIS A 305 -6.98 11.98 -8.28
CA HIS A 305 -8.10 11.65 -7.40
C HIS A 305 -7.97 10.21 -6.93
N THR A 306 -6.89 9.93 -6.18
CA THR A 306 -6.48 8.61 -5.75
C THR A 306 -6.04 8.60 -4.29
N PHE A 307 -5.99 7.42 -3.73
CA PHE A 307 -5.29 7.11 -2.49
C PHE A 307 -4.66 5.72 -2.60
N ALA A 308 -3.65 5.46 -1.81
CA ALA A 308 -2.92 4.20 -1.78
C ALA A 308 -3.23 3.44 -0.49
N THR A 309 -3.35 2.11 -0.57
CA THR A 309 -3.51 1.25 0.61
C THR A 309 -2.44 0.16 0.65
N THR A 310 -2.29 -0.50 1.78
CA THR A 310 -1.40 -1.65 1.95
C THR A 310 -2.06 -2.98 1.55
N GLY A 311 -2.98 -2.96 0.58
CA GLY A 311 -3.65 -4.13 0.02
C GLY A 311 -5.04 -4.41 0.61
N GLN A 312 -5.41 -3.77 1.70
CA GLN A 312 -6.78 -3.79 2.24
C GLN A 312 -7.64 -2.73 1.55
N ARG A 313 -8.96 -2.94 1.51
CA ARG A 313 -9.90 -1.97 0.94
C ARG A 313 -10.27 -0.85 1.93
N LEU A 314 -9.25 -0.16 2.43
CA LEU A 314 -9.43 1.04 3.23
C LEU A 314 -9.77 2.23 2.34
N VAL A 315 -10.47 3.22 2.89
CA VAL A 315 -10.79 4.47 2.19
C VAL A 315 -10.21 5.64 2.95
N GLY A 316 -9.50 6.52 2.24
CA GLY A 316 -9.01 7.80 2.76
C GLY A 316 -9.44 8.95 1.84
N LEU A 317 -10.24 9.85 2.37
CA LEU A 317 -10.76 11.01 1.64
C LEU A 317 -10.41 12.28 2.38
N ILE A 318 -9.95 13.28 1.63
CA ILE A 318 -9.80 14.66 2.11
C ILE A 318 -10.48 15.62 1.15
N SER A 319 -11.06 16.67 1.70
CA SER A 319 -11.71 17.73 0.95
C SER A 319 -11.64 19.06 1.67
N THR A 320 -11.89 20.11 0.93
CA THR A 320 -12.05 21.46 1.49
C THR A 320 -13.02 22.27 0.64
N ARG A 321 -13.56 23.35 1.20
CA ARG A 321 -14.34 24.33 0.45
C ARG A 321 -13.44 25.45 -0.04
N THR A 322 -13.50 25.71 -1.34
CA THR A 322 -12.81 26.87 -1.93
C THR A 322 -13.54 28.16 -1.56
N ALA A 323 -12.90 29.30 -1.73
CA ALA A 323 -13.52 30.63 -1.54
C ALA A 323 -14.76 30.86 -2.44
N LYS A 324 -14.89 30.09 -3.55
CA LYS A 324 -16.05 30.14 -4.44
C LYS A 324 -17.19 29.23 -3.98
N GLY A 325 -16.99 28.45 -2.92
CA GLY A 325 -17.96 27.50 -2.40
C GLY A 325 -17.91 26.11 -3.05
N ASP A 326 -17.05 25.89 -4.04
CA ASP A 326 -16.84 24.59 -4.64
C ASP A 326 -16.10 23.65 -3.67
N ILE A 327 -16.31 22.36 -3.83
CA ILE A 327 -15.58 21.34 -3.06
C ILE A 327 -14.36 20.90 -3.87
N ALA A 328 -13.17 21.11 -3.31
CA ALA A 328 -11.93 20.54 -3.79
C ALA A 328 -11.61 19.26 -3.01
N VAL A 329 -11.04 18.27 -3.69
CA VAL A 329 -10.66 16.96 -3.13
C VAL A 329 -9.17 16.70 -3.32
N GLN A 330 -8.66 15.63 -2.71
CA GLN A 330 -7.28 15.20 -2.95
C GLN A 330 -6.94 15.14 -4.45
N GLY A 331 -5.77 15.62 -4.81
CA GLY A 331 -5.32 15.75 -6.21
C GLY A 331 -5.57 17.10 -6.82
N ASP A 332 -6.51 17.87 -6.30
CA ASP A 332 -6.82 19.20 -6.83
C ASP A 332 -5.75 20.25 -6.47
N LYS A 333 -5.73 21.31 -7.29
CA LYS A 333 -4.96 22.52 -7.05
C LYS A 333 -5.93 23.64 -6.69
N ILE A 334 -5.66 24.32 -5.59
CA ILE A 334 -6.52 25.41 -5.10
C ILE A 334 -5.71 26.64 -4.75
N ASP A 335 -6.28 27.80 -5.03
CA ASP A 335 -5.82 29.08 -4.54
C ASP A 335 -6.69 29.49 -3.34
N VAL A 336 -6.07 29.89 -2.25
CA VAL A 336 -6.75 30.23 -0.99
C VAL A 336 -6.30 31.55 -0.46
N SER A 337 -7.10 32.15 0.44
CA SER A 337 -6.77 33.39 1.11
C SER A 337 -5.44 33.28 1.86
N PRO A 338 -4.53 34.24 1.72
CA PRO A 338 -3.25 34.23 2.40
C PRO A 338 -3.35 34.53 3.91
N THR A 339 -4.52 34.89 4.41
CA THR A 339 -4.71 35.35 5.80
C THR A 339 -5.62 34.50 6.65
N GLU A 340 -6.29 33.51 6.03
CA GLU A 340 -7.24 32.63 6.72
C GLU A 340 -6.75 31.21 6.76
N ALA A 341 -6.98 30.53 7.90
CA ALA A 341 -6.74 29.12 8.02
C ALA A 341 -7.66 28.34 7.07
N LEU A 342 -7.15 27.24 6.50
CA LEU A 342 -7.91 26.38 5.62
C LEU A 342 -8.37 25.13 6.36
N ASP A 343 -9.67 24.93 6.43
CA ASP A 343 -10.24 23.72 7.01
C ASP A 343 -10.20 22.56 5.99
N LEU A 344 -9.47 21.53 6.35
CA LEU A 344 -9.37 20.28 5.62
C LEU A 344 -10.26 19.24 6.29
N GLU A 345 -11.36 18.87 5.64
CA GLU A 345 -12.23 17.80 6.09
C GLU A 345 -11.59 16.45 5.72
N TYR A 346 -11.58 15.50 6.65
CA TYR A 346 -11.13 14.14 6.37
C TYR A 346 -12.19 13.10 6.72
N HIS A 347 -12.24 12.02 5.93
CA HIS A 347 -13.14 10.90 6.14
C HIS A 347 -12.42 9.58 5.81
N PHE A 348 -12.23 8.76 6.83
CA PHE A 348 -11.55 7.47 6.72
C PHE A 348 -12.49 6.34 7.07
N LEU A 349 -12.40 5.25 6.29
CA LEU A 349 -13.13 4.00 6.52
C LEU A 349 -12.13 2.84 6.53
N GLY A 350 -12.24 2.00 7.54
CA GLY A 350 -11.33 0.88 7.78
C GLY A 350 -12.04 -0.40 8.17
N GLU A 351 -11.28 -1.46 8.31
CA GLU A 351 -11.74 -2.81 8.64
C GLU A 351 -11.54 -3.16 10.12
N ARG A 352 -10.38 -2.79 10.68
CA ARG A 352 -9.94 -3.21 12.02
C ARG A 352 -9.90 -2.07 13.04
N GLY A 353 -10.24 -0.87 12.62
CA GLY A 353 -10.22 0.33 13.43
C GLY A 353 -8.90 1.10 13.36
N PHE A 354 -9.04 2.42 13.25
CA PHE A 354 -7.90 3.32 13.15
C PHE A 354 -7.26 3.59 14.50
N SER A 355 -5.96 3.44 14.55
CA SER A 355 -5.13 3.84 15.68
C SER A 355 -4.77 5.32 15.64
N SER A 356 -4.55 5.86 14.42
CA SER A 356 -4.28 7.28 14.22
C SER A 356 -4.70 7.77 12.83
N ILE A 357 -4.97 9.07 12.75
CA ILE A 357 -5.00 9.85 11.52
C ILE A 357 -3.93 10.93 11.64
N GLU A 358 -3.13 11.09 10.59
CA GLU A 358 -1.97 11.98 10.56
C GLU A 358 -2.03 12.88 9.32
N ALA A 359 -1.66 14.14 9.45
CA ALA A 359 -1.50 15.08 8.33
C ALA A 359 -0.02 15.44 8.14
N PHE A 360 0.42 15.47 6.90
CA PHE A 360 1.80 15.75 6.51
C PHE A 360 1.86 16.81 5.41
N ASP A 361 2.99 17.51 5.37
CA ASP A 361 3.42 18.35 4.23
C ASP A 361 4.90 18.14 3.92
N GLY A 362 5.50 19.05 3.12
CA GLY A 362 6.93 19.02 2.80
C GLY A 362 7.87 19.15 3.99
N SER A 363 7.41 19.67 5.13
CA SER A 363 8.20 19.77 6.36
C SER A 363 8.14 18.48 7.22
N GLY A 364 7.18 17.61 6.95
CA GLY A 364 6.94 16.37 7.67
C GLY A 364 5.56 16.33 8.32
N LEU A 365 5.49 15.75 9.53
CA LEU A 365 4.25 15.62 10.28
C LEU A 365 3.76 16.99 10.78
N LEU A 366 2.56 17.40 10.34
CA LEU A 366 1.88 18.62 10.79
C LEU A 366 1.00 18.38 12.02
N TRP A 367 0.26 17.27 11.99
CA TRP A 367 -0.75 16.97 12.98
C TRP A 367 -1.01 15.48 13.07
N ARG A 368 -1.38 15.02 14.27
CA ARG A 368 -1.76 13.64 14.54
C ARG A 368 -2.89 13.58 15.54
N ARG A 369 -3.84 12.70 15.29
CA ARG A 369 -4.87 12.30 16.23
C ARG A 369 -4.74 10.81 16.54
N HIS A 370 -4.54 10.47 17.81
CA HIS A 370 -4.57 9.09 18.31
C HIS A 370 -5.92 8.80 18.94
N PHE A 371 -6.48 7.62 18.65
CA PHE A 371 -7.79 7.24 19.15
C PHE A 371 -7.75 6.51 20.51
N TRP A 372 -6.59 6.22 21.04
CA TRP A 372 -6.42 5.67 22.39
C TRP A 372 -5.95 6.68 23.44
N SER A 373 -5.50 7.83 23.07
CA SER A 373 -5.00 8.86 23.99
C SER A 373 -5.93 10.06 24.16
N GLU A 374 -6.90 10.25 23.28
CA GLU A 374 -7.83 11.38 23.33
C GLU A 374 -9.22 10.94 23.78
N SER A 375 -9.60 11.38 24.97
CA SER A 375 -10.96 11.26 25.46
C SER A 375 -11.59 12.65 25.61
N GLU A 376 -11.98 13.28 24.55
CA GLU A 376 -12.92 14.42 24.68
C GLU A 376 -14.38 14.01 24.49
N GLU A 377 -14.67 12.84 23.90
CA GLU A 377 -16.05 12.38 23.73
C GLU A 377 -16.39 11.01 24.35
N HIS A 378 -15.38 10.22 24.77
CA HIS A 378 -15.63 8.95 25.46
C HIS A 378 -14.81 8.90 26.75
N THR A 379 -15.44 9.19 27.86
CA THR A 379 -14.93 9.11 29.25
C THR A 379 -14.30 7.75 29.61
N THR A 380 -14.41 6.75 28.74
CA THR A 380 -13.87 5.40 28.95
C THR A 380 -12.41 5.22 28.49
N ALA A 381 -11.95 5.95 27.49
CA ALA A 381 -10.60 5.73 26.94
C ALA A 381 -9.48 6.31 27.81
N ALA A 382 -9.66 7.49 28.42
CA ALA A 382 -8.68 8.11 29.30
C ALA A 382 -8.50 7.39 30.64
N THR A 383 -9.50 6.63 31.07
CA THR A 383 -9.50 5.82 32.28
C THR A 383 -9.24 4.33 32.00
N ALA A 384 -9.21 3.92 30.73
CA ALA A 384 -8.93 2.54 30.36
C ALA A 384 -7.50 2.17 30.73
N LYS A 385 -7.34 1.15 31.56
CA LYS A 385 -6.03 0.63 31.91
C LYS A 385 -5.34 0.11 30.66
N LYS A 386 -4.09 0.54 30.46
CA LYS A 386 -3.23 -0.04 29.43
C LYS A 386 -2.97 -1.50 29.78
N LYS A 387 -3.38 -2.42 28.94
CA LYS A 387 -3.23 -3.87 29.17
C LYS A 387 -2.81 -4.63 27.89
N VAL A 388 -2.44 -3.93 26.83
CA VAL A 388 -1.89 -4.53 25.62
C VAL A 388 -0.45 -4.07 25.46
N LEU A 389 0.47 -5.01 25.40
CA LEU A 389 1.82 -4.78 24.94
C LEU A 389 1.83 -4.92 23.43
N ARG A 390 2.09 -3.83 22.72
CA ARG A 390 2.26 -3.82 21.27
C ARG A 390 3.73 -3.71 20.93
N VAL A 391 4.25 -4.68 20.18
CA VAL A 391 5.60 -4.70 19.67
C VAL A 391 5.56 -4.69 18.15
N THR A 392 6.22 -3.72 17.55
CA THR A 392 6.31 -3.57 16.09
C THR A 392 7.77 -3.51 15.70
N TRP A 393 8.14 -4.22 14.64
CA TRP A 393 9.48 -4.16 14.06
C TRP A 393 9.39 -4.08 12.54
N GLY A 394 10.37 -3.48 11.90
CA GLY A 394 10.28 -3.28 10.46
C GLY A 394 11.49 -2.60 9.84
N GLY A 395 11.37 -2.29 8.56
CA GLY A 395 12.37 -1.65 7.74
C GLY A 395 13.12 -2.62 6.82
N ALA A 396 14.31 -2.26 6.42
CA ALA A 396 15.33 -2.90 5.60
C ALA A 396 15.36 -2.47 4.13
N ARG A 397 14.23 -2.24 3.46
CA ARG A 397 14.24 -1.97 2.03
C ARG A 397 14.00 -0.49 1.69
N LEU A 398 15.03 0.33 1.79
CA LEU A 398 14.92 1.74 1.46
C LEU A 398 15.44 2.09 0.06
N TYR A 399 16.55 1.46 -0.38
CA TYR A 399 17.28 1.91 -1.54
C TYR A 399 17.74 0.79 -2.48
N ASP A 400 17.63 -0.48 -2.07
CA ASP A 400 18.15 -1.60 -2.83
C ASP A 400 17.17 -2.79 -2.79
N ARG A 401 16.96 -3.43 -3.95
CA ARG A 401 16.02 -4.55 -4.12
C ARG A 401 16.36 -5.80 -3.30
N TYR A 402 17.59 -5.94 -2.86
CA TYR A 402 18.05 -7.13 -2.12
C TYR A 402 18.14 -6.94 -0.62
N ARG A 403 17.68 -5.81 -0.11
CA ARG A 403 17.66 -5.59 1.34
C ARG A 403 16.42 -6.18 1.96
N GLU A 404 16.64 -7.17 2.78
CA GLU A 404 15.65 -7.80 3.63
C GLU A 404 16.23 -7.91 5.04
N ALA A 405 15.41 -7.69 6.06
CA ALA A 405 15.75 -8.01 7.43
C ALA A 405 15.05 -9.30 7.83
N ILE A 406 15.81 -10.25 8.31
CA ILE A 406 15.29 -11.45 8.96
C ILE A 406 15.39 -11.20 10.46
N TRP A 407 14.24 -11.19 11.10
CA TRP A 407 14.10 -10.98 12.54
C TRP A 407 13.96 -12.34 13.20
N ASP A 408 14.76 -12.57 14.22
CA ASP A 408 14.70 -13.77 15.05
C ASP A 408 14.85 -13.33 16.51
N GLY A 409 13.77 -13.42 17.29
CA GLY A 409 13.75 -12.83 18.61
C GLY A 409 12.75 -13.46 19.56
N GLN A 410 12.80 -12.97 20.79
CA GLN A 410 11.94 -13.37 21.88
C GLN A 410 11.52 -12.16 22.70
N ILE A 411 10.22 -12.10 23.00
CA ILE A 411 9.63 -11.17 23.96
C ILE A 411 9.49 -11.91 25.30
N THR A 412 10.05 -11.34 26.35
CA THR A 412 9.97 -11.91 27.69
C THR A 412 9.29 -10.93 28.63
N LEU A 413 8.27 -11.38 29.31
CA LEU A 413 7.55 -10.66 30.35
C LEU A 413 8.00 -11.19 31.71
N SER A 414 7.98 -10.32 32.74
CA SER A 414 8.20 -10.78 34.12
C SER A 414 7.09 -11.73 34.60
N GLN A 415 7.40 -12.58 35.58
CA GLN A 415 6.52 -13.69 35.99
C GLN A 415 5.20 -13.27 36.65
N ASP A 416 5.03 -12.01 36.97
CA ASP A 416 3.79 -11.40 37.47
C ASP A 416 2.73 -11.17 36.38
N ALA A 417 3.13 -11.25 35.10
CA ALA A 417 2.22 -11.08 33.99
C ALA A 417 1.37 -12.34 33.69
N VAL A 418 0.14 -12.12 33.30
CA VAL A 418 -0.74 -13.16 32.75
C VAL A 418 -1.20 -12.75 31.36
N VAL A 419 -0.77 -13.52 30.36
CA VAL A 419 -1.15 -13.32 28.97
C VAL A 419 -2.51 -13.96 28.72
N GLU A 420 -3.47 -13.19 28.21
CA GLU A 420 -4.78 -13.66 27.82
C GLU A 420 -4.80 -14.19 26.38
N ARG A 421 -4.18 -13.45 25.46
CA ARG A 421 -4.07 -13.82 24.04
C ARG A 421 -2.93 -13.08 23.37
N ILE A 422 -2.46 -13.65 22.27
CA ILE A 422 -1.48 -13.03 21.38
C ILE A 422 -2.12 -12.88 20.00
N GLN A 423 -1.92 -11.72 19.38
CA GLN A 423 -2.44 -11.40 18.06
C GLN A 423 -1.34 -10.82 17.20
N PRO A 424 -0.81 -11.57 16.24
CA PRO A 424 0.13 -11.04 15.25
C PRO A 424 -0.55 -10.07 14.29
N PHE A 425 0.23 -9.19 13.68
CA PHE A 425 -0.20 -8.27 12.64
C PHE A 425 0.94 -7.96 11.65
N GLY A 426 0.62 -7.31 10.53
CA GLY A 426 1.56 -7.13 9.44
C GLY A 426 1.65 -8.39 8.58
N GLY A 427 2.86 -8.82 8.23
CA GLY A 427 3.11 -10.07 7.50
C GLY A 427 3.09 -11.33 8.38
N LEU A 428 2.84 -11.19 9.66
CA LEU A 428 3.04 -12.23 10.68
C LEU A 428 1.71 -12.87 11.09
N GLU A 429 1.13 -13.72 10.26
CA GLU A 429 -0.18 -14.31 10.54
C GLU A 429 -0.14 -15.54 11.46
N ASP A 430 1.00 -16.23 11.61
CA ASP A 430 1.10 -17.53 12.32
C ASP A 430 2.37 -17.65 13.17
N ASN A 431 2.56 -16.81 14.19
CA ASN A 431 3.75 -16.91 15.03
C ASN A 431 3.48 -17.53 16.41
N PRO A 432 4.41 -18.37 16.91
CA PRO A 432 4.33 -18.91 18.26
C PRO A 432 4.44 -17.83 19.36
N GLU A 433 3.76 -18.06 20.41
CA GLU A 433 3.40 -17.27 21.58
C GLU A 433 4.29 -16.08 22.02
N ASP A 434 5.57 -16.25 22.24
CA ASP A 434 6.48 -15.21 22.77
C ASP A 434 7.72 -14.96 21.88
N VAL A 435 7.78 -15.67 20.77
CA VAL A 435 8.89 -15.64 19.80
C VAL A 435 8.43 -14.93 18.53
N PHE A 436 9.26 -14.06 17.99
CA PHE A 436 9.04 -13.54 16.67
C PHE A 436 10.16 -13.97 15.70
N THR A 437 9.75 -14.58 14.61
CA THR A 437 10.62 -14.86 13.47
C THR A 437 9.90 -14.36 12.24
N SER A 438 10.44 -13.36 11.59
CA SER A 438 9.80 -12.74 10.42
C SER A 438 10.80 -12.13 9.47
N LYS A 439 10.30 -11.68 8.34
CA LYS A 439 11.07 -11.04 7.30
C LYS A 439 10.38 -9.75 6.87
N THR A 440 11.09 -8.63 6.96
CA THR A 440 10.60 -7.35 6.49
C THR A 440 11.42 -6.81 5.33
N SER A 441 10.77 -6.06 4.45
CA SER A 441 11.34 -5.52 3.22
C SER A 441 10.84 -4.10 2.97
N GLY A 442 11.10 -3.19 3.93
CA GLY A 442 10.56 -1.84 3.94
C GLY A 442 9.16 -1.73 4.54
N ASP A 443 8.53 -2.85 4.86
CA ASP A 443 7.30 -2.97 5.62
C ASP A 443 7.58 -3.22 7.11
N PHE A 444 6.59 -3.70 7.84
CA PHE A 444 6.72 -4.02 9.25
C PHE A 444 5.82 -5.19 9.64
N ASP A 445 6.23 -5.86 10.70
CA ASP A 445 5.49 -6.89 11.39
C ASP A 445 5.33 -6.53 12.86
N GLY A 446 4.47 -7.23 13.56
CA GLY A 446 4.30 -6.99 14.96
C GLY A 446 3.36 -7.95 15.66
N VAL A 447 3.30 -7.79 16.97
CA VAL A 447 2.45 -8.60 17.83
C VAL A 447 1.81 -7.74 18.90
N ASN A 448 0.51 -7.99 19.16
CA ASN A 448 -0.22 -7.47 20.30
C ASN A 448 -0.34 -8.58 21.35
N VAL A 449 0.20 -8.37 22.53
CA VAL A 449 0.09 -9.29 23.66
C VAL A 449 -0.92 -8.69 24.65
N TYR A 450 -2.08 -9.33 24.76
CA TYR A 450 -3.16 -8.89 25.66
C TYR A 450 -2.94 -9.50 27.04
N LEU A 451 -2.98 -8.64 28.04
CA LEU A 451 -2.67 -8.97 29.43
C LEU A 451 -3.90 -8.83 30.33
N GLN A 452 -3.99 -9.65 31.34
CA GLN A 452 -4.99 -9.48 32.38
C GLN A 452 -4.77 -8.15 33.12
N SER A 453 -5.84 -7.37 33.32
CA SER A 453 -5.73 -5.95 33.74
C SER A 453 -5.02 -5.71 35.08
N ASP A 454 -5.02 -6.69 35.98
CA ASP A 454 -4.37 -6.65 37.28
C ASP A 454 -3.06 -7.48 37.33
N LYS A 455 -2.65 -8.03 36.21
CA LYS A 455 -1.50 -8.92 36.01
C LYS A 455 -0.59 -8.45 34.87
N THR A 456 -0.33 -7.16 34.83
CA THR A 456 0.64 -6.59 33.89
C THR A 456 2.07 -6.85 34.35
N PRO A 457 3.05 -7.01 33.44
CA PRO A 457 4.42 -7.28 33.82
C PRO A 457 5.06 -6.08 34.52
N SER A 458 5.91 -6.33 35.50
CA SER A 458 6.77 -5.28 36.04
C SER A 458 7.87 -4.87 35.04
N THR A 459 8.34 -5.83 34.22
CA THR A 459 9.35 -5.59 33.18
C THR A 459 9.03 -6.31 31.88
N VAL A 460 9.39 -5.66 30.78
CA VAL A 460 9.35 -6.19 29.40
C VAL A 460 10.77 -6.19 28.86
N SER A 461 11.21 -7.31 28.31
CA SER A 461 12.48 -7.39 27.58
C SER A 461 12.31 -8.07 26.24
N ILE A 462 13.07 -7.61 25.26
CA ILE A 462 13.14 -8.20 23.92
C ILE A 462 14.60 -8.49 23.64
N ARG A 463 14.88 -9.71 23.23
CA ARG A 463 16.21 -10.14 22.79
C ARG A 463 16.10 -10.85 21.47
N GLY A 464 17.04 -10.61 20.58
CA GLY A 464 17.04 -11.25 19.28
C GLY A 464 18.27 -10.95 18.46
N SER A 465 18.26 -11.48 17.27
CA SER A 465 19.27 -11.23 16.25
C SER A 465 18.61 -10.75 14.97
N LEU A 466 19.35 -9.96 14.21
CA LEU A 466 19.02 -9.54 12.88
C LEU A 466 19.92 -10.26 11.90
N GLY A 467 19.30 -11.00 10.97
CA GLY A 467 19.94 -11.57 9.79
C GLY A 467 19.44 -10.87 8.53
N GLY A 468 19.84 -11.36 7.38
CA GLY A 468 19.32 -10.92 6.10
C GLY A 468 20.35 -10.96 4.98
N TYR A 469 19.83 -10.91 3.77
CA TYR A 469 20.64 -10.78 2.58
C TYR A 469 20.92 -9.28 2.34
N VAL A 470 22.18 -8.91 2.45
CA VAL A 470 22.65 -7.54 2.28
C VAL A 470 23.78 -7.55 1.26
N LYS A 471 23.70 -6.65 0.30
CA LYS A 471 24.68 -6.52 -0.78
C LYS A 471 26.08 -6.25 -0.23
N VAL A 472 27.10 -6.78 -0.89
CA VAL A 472 28.50 -6.52 -0.54
C VAL A 472 28.75 -5.00 -0.44
N GLY A 473 29.19 -4.57 0.74
CA GLY A 473 29.42 -3.14 1.02
C GLY A 473 28.36 -2.48 1.91
N ASP A 474 27.24 -3.12 2.15
CA ASP A 474 26.24 -2.63 3.09
C ASP A 474 26.70 -2.82 4.54
N THR A 475 26.43 -1.81 5.36
CA THR A 475 26.88 -1.79 6.78
C THR A 475 26.15 -2.79 7.66
N LEU A 476 24.97 -3.25 7.27
CA LEU A 476 24.16 -4.20 8.04
C LEU A 476 24.68 -5.64 7.98
N ALA A 477 25.17 -6.06 6.83
CA ALA A 477 25.57 -7.45 6.65
C ALA A 477 27.03 -7.57 6.32
N GLY A 478 27.70 -6.53 6.37
CA GLY A 478 29.07 -6.31 5.92
C GLY A 478 29.92 -7.54 5.93
N ASN A 479 29.90 -8.48 6.65
CA ASN A 479 30.75 -9.63 6.65
C ASN A 479 30.02 -10.82 7.30
N PRO A 480 29.83 -11.94 6.59
CA PRO A 480 29.24 -13.13 7.17
C PRO A 480 30.01 -13.69 8.39
N HIS A 481 31.22 -13.21 8.60
CA HIS A 481 32.04 -13.54 9.77
C HIS A 481 31.93 -12.52 10.92
N LYS A 482 31.19 -11.42 10.75
CA LYS A 482 30.92 -10.49 11.87
C LYS A 482 29.61 -10.89 12.57
N PRO A 483 29.55 -10.77 13.90
CA PRO A 483 28.31 -10.94 14.62
C PRO A 483 27.24 -10.03 14.05
N GLN A 484 26.06 -10.58 13.81
CA GLN A 484 24.89 -9.80 13.44
C GLN A 484 24.56 -8.81 14.57
N PRO A 485 23.96 -7.66 14.26
CA PRO A 485 23.49 -6.74 15.28
C PRO A 485 22.55 -7.49 16.26
N ASN A 486 22.87 -7.46 17.52
CA ASN A 486 21.98 -7.98 18.54
C ASN A 486 20.91 -6.94 18.84
N LEU A 487 19.68 -7.41 18.95
CA LEU A 487 18.57 -6.63 19.44
C LEU A 487 18.43 -6.85 20.94
N GLU A 488 18.56 -5.79 21.71
CA GLU A 488 18.29 -5.80 23.14
C GLU A 488 17.43 -4.59 23.53
N PHE A 489 16.30 -4.87 24.16
CA PHE A 489 15.42 -3.87 24.73
C PHE A 489 15.00 -4.29 26.13
N LYS A 490 14.91 -3.34 27.03
CA LYS A 490 14.36 -3.54 28.38
C LYS A 490 13.68 -2.25 28.83
N ALA A 491 12.47 -2.39 29.36
CA ALA A 491 11.74 -1.29 29.99
C ALA A 491 10.86 -1.83 31.13
N THR A 492 10.49 -0.97 32.06
CA THR A 492 9.41 -1.27 33.01
C THR A 492 8.06 -1.02 32.32
N TRP A 493 7.03 -1.72 32.81
CA TRP A 493 5.66 -1.47 32.34
C TRP A 493 5.21 -0.03 32.64
N GLU A 494 5.60 0.49 33.80
CA GLU A 494 5.29 1.86 34.20
C GLU A 494 5.86 2.90 33.20
N GLU A 495 7.11 2.71 32.78
CA GLU A 495 7.73 3.57 31.76
C GLU A 495 7.00 3.50 30.42
N LEU A 496 6.57 2.31 30.00
CA LEU A 496 5.81 2.14 28.77
C LEU A 496 4.39 2.73 28.90
N ALA A 497 3.76 2.53 30.03
CA ALA A 497 2.42 3.04 30.29
C ALA A 497 2.38 4.57 30.43
N ALA A 498 3.44 5.21 30.89
CA ALA A 498 3.56 6.65 31.02
C ALA A 498 4.00 7.37 29.73
N SER A 499 4.32 6.63 28.67
CA SER A 499 4.82 7.16 27.40
C SER A 499 3.93 6.77 26.23
N ASP A 500 4.13 7.42 25.07
CA ASP A 500 3.55 7.04 23.80
C ASP A 500 4.33 5.91 23.09
N GLY A 501 5.06 5.12 23.87
CA GLY A 501 5.91 4.03 23.39
C GLY A 501 7.40 4.41 23.31
N LYS A 502 8.23 3.39 23.24
CA LYS A 502 9.67 3.52 23.06
C LYS A 502 10.10 2.87 21.77
N SER A 503 10.90 3.57 20.97
CA SER A 503 11.47 3.06 19.73
C SER A 503 12.97 2.91 19.86
N ILE A 504 13.50 1.82 19.30
CA ILE A 504 14.92 1.61 19.10
C ILE A 504 15.16 1.67 17.59
N GLU A 505 16.00 2.60 17.18
CA GLU A 505 16.55 2.58 15.82
C GLU A 505 17.78 1.68 15.80
N ILE A 506 17.77 0.73 14.88
CA ILE A 506 18.90 -0.17 14.70
C ILE A 506 19.85 0.48 13.71
N ARG A 507 21.08 0.71 14.16
CA ARG A 507 22.12 1.35 13.34
C ARG A 507 22.42 0.52 12.10
N GLY A 508 22.54 1.17 10.95
CA GLY A 508 22.89 0.51 9.69
C GLY A 508 22.26 1.17 8.45
N GLY A 509 21.49 2.24 8.62
CA GLY A 509 21.00 3.07 7.50
C GLY A 509 19.87 2.44 6.67
N ALA A 510 19.27 1.33 7.13
CA ALA A 510 18.18 0.66 6.41
C ALA A 510 16.80 0.93 7.03
N GLY A 511 16.67 1.95 7.88
CA GLY A 511 15.40 2.29 8.55
C GLY A 511 14.86 1.19 9.45
N LEU A 512 15.74 0.36 10.02
CA LEU A 512 15.35 -0.73 10.90
C LEU A 512 14.95 -0.18 12.26
N PHE A 513 13.83 -0.65 12.77
CA PHE A 513 13.32 -0.21 14.06
C PHE A 513 12.61 -1.33 14.82
N VAL A 514 12.58 -1.20 16.14
CA VAL A 514 11.63 -1.88 17.02
C VAL A 514 10.92 -0.83 17.86
N ARG A 515 9.59 -0.89 17.90
CA ARG A 515 8.76 -0.01 18.71
C ARG A 515 7.96 -0.83 19.72
N VAL A 516 7.98 -0.42 20.96
CA VAL A 516 7.30 -1.09 22.07
C VAL A 516 6.37 -0.10 22.76
N GLU A 517 5.10 -0.47 22.87
CA GLU A 517 4.04 0.39 23.38
C GLU A 517 3.18 -0.36 24.39
N ALA A 518 2.77 0.31 25.46
CA ALA A 518 1.68 -0.14 26.29
C ALA A 518 0.42 0.65 25.94
N VAL A 519 -0.62 -0.02 25.49
CA VAL A 519 -1.85 0.61 24.97
C VAL A 519 -3.10 0.02 25.64
N PRO A 520 -4.22 0.75 25.69
CA PRO A 520 -5.46 0.22 26.20
C PRO A 520 -6.06 -0.79 25.22
N ASP A 521 -6.82 -1.76 25.75
CA ASP A 521 -7.68 -2.64 24.97
C ASP A 521 -9.05 -1.99 24.81
N ILE A 522 -9.22 -1.25 23.75
CA ILE A 522 -10.44 -0.50 23.43
C ILE A 522 -10.86 -0.80 21.99
N GLU A 523 -12.14 -0.69 21.73
CA GLU A 523 -12.63 -0.73 20.37
C GLU A 523 -12.24 0.57 19.65
N LEU A 524 -11.51 0.44 18.56
CA LEU A 524 -11.06 1.56 17.76
C LEU A 524 -12.07 1.88 16.65
N PRO A 525 -12.26 3.16 16.28
CA PRO A 525 -13.23 3.55 15.29
C PRO A 525 -12.86 3.04 13.89
N ARG A 526 -13.78 2.36 13.22
CA ARG A 526 -13.66 1.95 11.81
C ARG A 526 -14.05 3.06 10.85
N ARG A 527 -14.78 4.04 11.33
CA ARG A 527 -15.16 5.25 10.59
C ARG A 527 -14.71 6.47 11.37
N VAL A 528 -13.90 7.29 10.72
CA VAL A 528 -13.37 8.52 11.31
C VAL A 528 -13.67 9.70 10.40
N LYS A 529 -14.32 10.71 10.95
CA LYS A 529 -14.51 12.00 10.30
C LYS A 529 -13.97 13.11 11.20
N GLY A 530 -13.51 14.17 10.60
CA GLY A 530 -13.08 15.35 11.32
C GLY A 530 -12.57 16.44 10.41
N THR A 531 -12.09 17.49 11.03
CA THR A 531 -11.51 18.65 10.37
C THR A 531 -10.15 18.94 10.99
N PHE A 532 -9.19 19.25 10.14
CA PHE A 532 -7.88 19.78 10.52
C PHE A 532 -7.75 21.18 9.93
N SER A 533 -7.58 22.19 10.77
CA SER A 533 -7.39 23.57 10.34
C SER A 533 -5.90 23.82 10.06
N LEU A 534 -5.56 23.93 8.78
CA LEU A 534 -4.22 24.25 8.32
C LEU A 534 -3.98 25.77 8.46
N PRO A 535 -2.97 26.20 9.22
CA PRO A 535 -2.64 27.62 9.34
C PRO A 535 -2.29 28.25 7.99
N ALA A 536 -2.69 29.51 7.79
CA ALA A 536 -2.32 30.27 6.60
C ALA A 536 -0.82 30.54 6.55
N GLU A 537 -0.22 30.40 5.37
CA GLU A 537 1.18 30.73 5.10
C GLU A 537 1.30 31.66 3.88
N PRO A 538 1.14 32.98 4.07
CA PRO A 538 1.10 33.93 2.97
C PRO A 538 2.27 33.84 2.00
N GLY A 539 1.97 33.77 0.69
CA GLY A 539 2.97 33.71 -0.36
C GLY A 539 3.68 32.36 -0.50
N LYS A 540 3.20 31.31 0.19
CA LYS A 540 3.74 29.95 0.07
C LYS A 540 2.77 29.03 -0.67
N ALA A 541 3.32 27.99 -1.25
CA ALA A 541 2.58 26.86 -1.75
C ALA A 541 2.92 25.64 -0.90
N CYS A 542 1.94 24.84 -0.53
CA CYS A 542 2.14 23.59 0.19
C CYS A 542 1.32 22.45 -0.43
N SER A 543 1.69 21.24 -0.10
CA SER A 543 0.99 20.02 -0.52
C SER A 543 0.71 19.21 0.74
N VAL A 544 -0.56 19.03 1.07
CA VAL A 544 -0.97 18.36 2.32
C VAL A 544 -1.64 17.04 2.00
N TYR A 545 -1.17 15.97 2.61
CA TYR A 545 -1.75 14.62 2.51
C TYR A 545 -1.97 14.01 3.89
N PHE A 546 -2.85 13.01 3.94
CA PHE A 546 -3.18 12.33 5.18
C PHE A 546 -2.83 10.85 5.12
N VAL A 547 -2.51 10.31 6.30
CA VAL A 547 -2.25 8.89 6.51
C VAL A 547 -3.16 8.38 7.61
N GLY A 548 -3.99 7.38 7.29
CA GLY A 548 -4.76 6.62 8.26
C GLY A 548 -4.04 5.32 8.58
N ARG A 549 -3.79 5.05 9.86
CA ARG A 549 -3.13 3.82 10.33
C ARG A 549 -4.11 3.01 11.15
N GLU A 550 -4.33 1.77 10.74
CA GLU A 550 -5.14 0.83 11.49
C GLU A 550 -4.36 0.09 12.58
N TRP A 551 -5.11 -0.45 13.52
CA TRP A 551 -4.59 -1.34 14.54
C TRP A 551 -3.94 -2.60 13.97
N SER A 552 -4.47 -3.11 12.86
CA SER A 552 -3.92 -4.24 12.11
C SER A 552 -2.57 -3.98 11.45
N GLY A 553 -2.11 -2.73 11.45
CA GLY A 553 -0.94 -2.31 10.70
C GLY A 553 -1.26 -1.86 9.27
N ALA A 554 -2.47 -2.08 8.79
CA ALA A 554 -2.90 -1.58 7.50
C ALA A 554 -2.89 -0.05 7.45
N LYS A 555 -2.61 0.50 6.28
CA LYS A 555 -2.51 1.94 6.06
C LYS A 555 -3.27 2.38 4.82
N VAL A 556 -3.73 3.62 4.87
CA VAL A 556 -4.24 4.34 3.70
C VAL A 556 -3.59 5.72 3.64
N VAL A 557 -3.05 6.08 2.49
CA VAL A 557 -2.36 7.35 2.22
C VAL A 557 -3.12 8.09 1.13
N THR A 558 -3.56 9.31 1.37
CA THR A 558 -4.27 10.12 0.37
C THR A 558 -3.29 10.77 -0.60
N SER A 559 -3.72 11.03 -1.84
CA SER A 559 -3.04 12.02 -2.67
C SER A 559 -3.04 13.39 -1.99
N PRO A 560 -2.02 14.24 -2.21
CA PRO A 560 -2.01 15.58 -1.65
C PRO A 560 -3.10 16.48 -2.23
N LEU A 561 -3.61 17.39 -1.43
CA LEU A 561 -4.24 18.62 -1.89
C LEU A 561 -3.14 19.67 -2.09
N PHE A 562 -3.10 20.31 -3.26
CA PHE A 562 -2.06 21.28 -3.62
C PHE A 562 -2.60 22.70 -3.42
N ILE A 563 -2.08 23.36 -2.40
CA ILE A 563 -2.58 24.64 -1.88
C ILE A 563 -1.60 25.74 -2.24
N ASN A 564 -2.13 26.85 -2.73
CA ASN A 564 -1.37 28.04 -3.05
C ASN A 564 -2.00 29.24 -2.32
N TYR A 565 -1.26 29.85 -1.41
CA TYR A 565 -1.70 31.04 -0.64
C TYR A 565 -1.39 32.31 -1.43
N THR A 566 -2.35 32.80 -2.21
CA THR A 566 -2.23 33.97 -3.09
C THR A 566 -3.00 35.20 -2.61
#